data_433c29e56f295c88f65bbb25f14c069f
#
_entry.id   433c29e56f295c88f65bbb25f14c069f
#
_cell.length_a   1.000
_cell.length_b   1.000
_cell.length_c   1.000
_cell.angle_alpha   90.00
_cell.angle_beta   90.00
_cell.angle_gamma   90.00
#
_symmetry.space_group_name_H-M   'P 1'
#
loop_
_entity.id
_entity.type
_entity.pdbx_description
1 polymer ?
#
loop_
_entity_poly.entity_id
_entity_poly.type
_entity_poly.pdbx_seq_one_letter_code
_entity_poly.pdbx_strand_id
1 'polypeptide(L)'
;EILKHAIIKDKKFFNWLKSNTHKILMKDEYSIIQAIKRSSKIKLYFTEKDFKEKKIRMILNFGHTFAHAIEAKNRYSKKINHGEAVLVGMMIALKISFFKKICTQKVFQDINDIYKRNNLIKNLSNFLTKKEIKNSIKFMANDKKNNDERISLILLKKIGKTSEPGKFKFAQTEIKNIIDRLF
;
A
#
# COMPACT_ATOMS: atom_id res chain seq x y z
N GLU A 1 6.50 -2.52 -4.56
CA GLU A 1 5.66 -2.43 -5.76
C GLU A 1 5.14 -3.80 -6.20
N ILE A 2 5.97 -4.83 -6.38
CA ILE A 2 5.59 -6.19 -6.83
C ILE A 2 4.47 -6.77 -5.94
N LEU A 3 4.65 -6.74 -4.61
CA LEU A 3 3.65 -7.22 -3.65
C LEU A 3 2.33 -6.43 -3.75
N LYS A 4 2.39 -5.11 -3.96
CA LYS A 4 1.22 -4.26 -4.17
C LYS A 4 0.41 -4.74 -5.38
N HIS A 5 1.06 -4.95 -6.52
CA HIS A 5 0.39 -5.39 -7.74
C HIS A 5 -0.34 -6.72 -7.54
N ALA A 6 0.29 -7.68 -6.86
CA ALA A 6 -0.34 -8.95 -6.51
C ALA A 6 -1.56 -8.76 -5.61
N ILE A 7 -1.45 -7.97 -4.53
CA ILE A 7 -2.53 -7.71 -3.57
C ILE A 7 -3.74 -7.07 -4.24
N ILE A 8 -3.54 -6.09 -5.11
CA ILE A 8 -4.65 -5.32 -5.70
C ILE A 8 -5.34 -6.03 -6.87
N LYS A 9 -4.66 -6.98 -7.56
CA LYS A 9 -5.16 -7.50 -8.83
C LYS A 9 -5.13 -9.01 -8.99
N ASP A 10 -4.15 -9.73 -8.43
CA ASP A 10 -3.91 -11.13 -8.79
C ASP A 10 -3.64 -12.03 -7.59
N LYS A 11 -4.68 -12.77 -7.19
CA LYS A 11 -4.59 -13.74 -6.09
C LYS A 11 -3.62 -14.89 -6.40
N LYS A 12 -3.51 -15.33 -7.66
CA LYS A 12 -2.56 -16.41 -8.04
C LYS A 12 -1.13 -15.92 -7.90
N PHE A 13 -0.86 -14.68 -8.32
CA PHE A 13 0.44 -14.05 -8.13
C PHE A 13 0.76 -13.82 -6.65
N PHE A 14 -0.22 -13.39 -5.86
CA PHE A 14 -0.06 -13.27 -4.42
C PHE A 14 0.32 -14.60 -3.76
N ASN A 15 -0.38 -15.69 -4.09
CA ASN A 15 -0.06 -17.02 -3.57
C ASN A 15 1.35 -17.47 -3.99
N TRP A 16 1.75 -17.18 -5.22
CA TRP A 16 3.10 -17.45 -5.69
C TRP A 16 4.15 -16.66 -4.88
N LEU A 17 3.90 -15.39 -4.59
CA LEU A 17 4.78 -14.55 -3.75
C LEU A 17 4.89 -15.10 -2.32
N LYS A 18 3.81 -15.64 -1.73
CA LYS A 18 3.88 -16.28 -0.39
C LYS A 18 4.99 -17.33 -0.31
N SER A 19 5.21 -18.07 -1.39
CA SER A 19 6.21 -19.16 -1.45
C SER A 19 7.58 -18.72 -2.00
N ASN A 20 7.66 -17.55 -2.69
CA ASN A 20 8.86 -17.18 -3.42
C ASN A 20 9.49 -15.84 -2.98
N THR A 21 8.86 -15.08 -2.05
CA THR A 21 9.43 -13.79 -1.62
C THR A 21 10.82 -13.95 -1.03
N HIS A 22 11.09 -15.01 -0.26
CA HIS A 22 12.42 -15.26 0.29
C HIS A 22 13.47 -15.45 -0.81
N LYS A 23 13.14 -16.19 -1.89
CA LYS A 23 14.04 -16.38 -3.04
C LYS A 23 14.36 -15.07 -3.73
N ILE A 24 13.35 -14.19 -3.91
CA ILE A 24 13.53 -12.85 -4.46
C ILE A 24 14.50 -12.02 -3.59
N LEU A 25 14.33 -12.07 -2.27
CA LEU A 25 15.21 -11.39 -1.33
C LEU A 25 16.65 -11.97 -1.31
N MET A 26 16.79 -13.26 -1.58
CA MET A 26 18.08 -13.94 -1.77
C MET A 26 18.67 -13.75 -3.17
N LYS A 27 18.05 -12.88 -3.99
CA LYS A 27 18.48 -12.53 -5.35
C LYS A 27 18.45 -13.70 -6.36
N ASP A 28 17.55 -14.68 -6.16
CA ASP A 28 17.30 -15.73 -7.15
C ASP A 28 16.78 -15.12 -8.45
N GLU A 29 17.58 -15.21 -9.50
CA GLU A 29 17.34 -14.54 -10.78
C GLU A 29 16.02 -14.96 -11.42
N TYR A 30 15.74 -16.26 -11.44
CA TYR A 30 14.48 -16.77 -12.01
C TYR A 30 13.26 -16.18 -11.28
N SER A 31 13.26 -16.19 -9.95
CA SER A 31 12.16 -15.65 -9.15
C SER A 31 12.00 -14.15 -9.35
N ILE A 32 13.11 -13.41 -9.48
CA ILE A 32 13.09 -11.96 -9.77
C ILE A 32 12.45 -11.70 -11.13
N ILE A 33 12.90 -12.40 -12.19
CA ILE A 33 12.36 -12.26 -13.55
C ILE A 33 10.86 -12.56 -13.57
N GLN A 34 10.43 -13.67 -12.95
CA GLN A 34 8.99 -14.01 -12.86
C GLN A 34 8.17 -12.96 -12.12
N ALA A 35 8.70 -12.44 -11.02
CA ALA A 35 8.04 -11.39 -10.24
C ALA A 35 7.89 -10.09 -11.04
N ILE A 36 8.96 -9.64 -11.72
CA ILE A 36 8.95 -8.44 -12.56
C ILE A 36 7.96 -8.63 -13.72
N LYS A 37 8.04 -9.75 -14.46
CA LYS A 37 7.15 -10.04 -15.59
C LYS A 37 5.67 -9.97 -15.21
N ARG A 38 5.28 -10.61 -14.10
CA ARG A 38 3.89 -10.61 -13.62
C ARG A 38 3.47 -9.23 -13.14
N SER A 39 4.32 -8.55 -12.39
CA SER A 39 4.09 -7.20 -11.87
C SER A 39 3.89 -6.19 -13.01
N SER A 40 4.76 -6.24 -14.04
CA SER A 40 4.68 -5.36 -15.20
C SER A 40 3.40 -5.56 -16.01
N LYS A 41 2.94 -6.82 -16.18
CA LYS A 41 1.65 -7.12 -16.83
C LYS A 41 0.48 -6.47 -16.10
N ILE A 42 0.49 -6.49 -14.76
CA ILE A 42 -0.57 -5.86 -13.97
C ILE A 42 -0.53 -4.34 -14.13
N LYS A 43 0.65 -3.73 -14.07
CA LYS A 43 0.82 -2.29 -14.28
C LYS A 43 0.33 -1.87 -15.67
N LEU A 44 0.73 -2.61 -16.70
CA LEU A 44 0.33 -2.39 -18.09
C LEU A 44 -1.19 -2.45 -18.25
N TYR A 45 -1.85 -3.47 -17.71
CA TYR A 45 -3.31 -3.61 -17.71
C TYR A 45 -4.02 -2.34 -17.20
N PHE A 46 -3.57 -1.76 -16.08
CA PHE A 46 -4.17 -0.55 -15.55
C PHE A 46 -3.87 0.69 -16.39
N THR A 47 -2.64 0.77 -16.94
CA THR A 47 -2.20 1.91 -17.74
C THR A 47 -2.94 1.97 -19.08
N GLU A 48 -3.11 0.84 -19.76
CA GLU A 48 -3.84 0.73 -21.03
C GLU A 48 -5.33 1.08 -20.86
N LYS A 49 -5.93 0.64 -19.76
CA LYS A 49 -7.35 0.93 -19.47
C LYS A 49 -7.64 2.35 -19.02
N ASP A 50 -6.64 3.05 -18.49
CA ASP A 50 -6.82 4.39 -17.94
C ASP A 50 -5.49 5.18 -18.03
N PHE A 51 -5.13 5.58 -19.26
CA PHE A 51 -3.88 6.29 -19.51
C PHE A 51 -3.74 7.57 -18.67
N LYS A 52 -4.83 8.32 -18.49
CA LYS A 52 -4.86 9.61 -17.78
C LYS A 52 -4.98 9.50 -16.25
N GLU A 53 -5.00 8.29 -15.69
CA GLU A 53 -5.12 8.04 -14.24
C GLU A 53 -6.32 8.77 -13.58
N LYS A 54 -7.47 8.71 -14.23
CA LYS A 54 -8.70 9.34 -13.72
C LYS A 54 -9.69 8.35 -13.10
N LYS A 55 -9.49 7.06 -13.30
CA LYS A 55 -10.41 5.97 -12.92
C LYS A 55 -9.66 4.78 -12.32
N ILE A 56 -9.68 3.65 -13.04
CA ILE A 56 -9.21 2.35 -12.55
C ILE A 56 -7.71 2.34 -12.22
N ARG A 57 -6.88 3.13 -12.92
CA ARG A 57 -5.44 3.20 -12.67
C ARG A 57 -5.13 3.77 -11.27
N MET A 58 -6.02 4.58 -10.71
CA MET A 58 -5.87 5.07 -9.33
C MET A 58 -5.80 3.94 -8.29
N ILE A 59 -6.22 2.70 -8.64
CA ILE A 59 -6.07 1.52 -7.77
C ILE A 59 -4.59 1.23 -7.49
N LEU A 60 -3.68 1.59 -8.39
CA LEU A 60 -2.23 1.48 -8.18
C LEU A 60 -1.75 2.31 -6.98
N ASN A 61 -2.54 3.26 -6.52
CA ASN A 61 -2.24 4.11 -5.37
C ASN A 61 -2.57 3.44 -4.01
N PHE A 62 -2.87 2.13 -3.97
CA PHE A 62 -2.98 1.41 -2.71
C PHE A 62 -1.71 1.56 -1.86
N GLY A 63 -1.84 2.18 -0.68
CA GLY A 63 -0.73 2.52 0.21
C GLY A 63 0.02 3.81 -0.13
N HIS A 64 -0.08 4.33 -1.36
CA HIS A 64 0.71 5.50 -1.80
C HIS A 64 0.35 6.80 -1.09
N THR A 65 -0.89 7.00 -0.69
CA THR A 65 -1.29 8.20 0.07
C THR A 65 -0.47 8.34 1.36
N PHE A 66 -0.28 7.24 2.09
CA PHE A 66 0.59 7.24 3.28
C PHE A 66 2.07 7.26 2.91
N ALA A 67 2.48 6.55 1.86
CA ALA A 67 3.87 6.51 1.42
C ALA A 67 4.38 7.91 1.07
N HIS A 68 3.69 8.64 0.20
CA HIS A 68 4.05 10.01 -0.20
C HIS A 68 4.06 10.97 1.00
N ALA A 69 3.12 10.82 1.94
CA ALA A 69 3.10 11.62 3.16
C ALA A 69 4.32 11.38 4.05
N ILE A 70 4.77 10.11 4.16
CA ILE A 70 5.98 9.73 4.90
C ILE A 70 7.23 10.27 4.19
N GLU A 71 7.32 10.12 2.87
CA GLU A 71 8.43 10.65 2.07
C GLU A 71 8.51 12.17 2.18
N ALA A 72 7.39 12.88 2.03
CA ALA A 72 7.32 14.34 2.13
C ALA A 72 7.71 14.83 3.53
N LYS A 73 7.21 14.17 4.59
CA LYS A 73 7.60 14.46 5.97
C LYS A 73 9.11 14.31 6.16
N ASN A 74 9.72 13.31 5.55
CA ASN A 74 11.15 13.06 5.64
C ASN A 74 11.97 13.84 4.59
N ARG A 75 11.35 14.81 3.91
CA ARG A 75 11.98 15.66 2.89
C ARG A 75 12.65 14.85 1.79
N TYR A 76 12.06 13.71 1.40
CA TYR A 76 12.61 12.79 0.40
C TYR A 76 14.06 12.37 0.68
N SER A 77 14.43 12.30 1.95
CA SER A 77 15.78 11.92 2.39
C SER A 77 16.02 10.42 2.20
N LYS A 78 17.31 10.02 2.23
CA LYS A 78 17.71 8.59 2.15
C LYS A 78 17.30 7.74 3.35
N LYS A 79 16.58 8.30 4.35
CA LYS A 79 16.13 7.56 5.55
C LYS A 79 15.10 6.47 5.25
N ILE A 80 14.33 6.65 4.17
CA ILE A 80 13.37 5.69 3.67
C ILE A 80 13.29 5.83 2.16
N ASN A 81 13.45 4.73 1.42
CA ASN A 81 13.26 4.74 -0.01
C ASN A 81 11.78 4.56 -0.38
N HIS A 82 11.42 4.88 -1.64
CA HIS A 82 10.04 4.81 -2.11
C HIS A 82 9.38 3.44 -1.87
N GLY A 83 10.08 2.36 -2.20
CA GLY A 83 9.55 1.00 -2.02
C GLY A 83 9.27 0.65 -0.56
N GLU A 84 10.12 1.10 0.36
CA GLU A 84 9.94 0.97 1.81
C GLU A 84 8.75 1.81 2.30
N ALA A 85 8.64 3.05 1.85
CA ALA A 85 7.50 3.91 2.17
C ALA A 85 6.18 3.28 1.69
N VAL A 86 6.15 2.67 0.50
CA VAL A 86 4.99 1.95 -0.03
C VAL A 86 4.67 0.72 0.82
N LEU A 87 5.66 -0.05 1.28
CA LEU A 87 5.42 -1.16 2.21
C LEU A 87 4.74 -0.69 3.51
N VAL A 88 5.26 0.38 4.11
CA VAL A 88 4.65 1.00 5.32
C VAL A 88 3.23 1.47 5.02
N GLY A 89 3.04 2.20 3.92
CA GLY A 89 1.75 2.74 3.53
C GLY A 89 0.70 1.65 3.25
N MET A 90 1.09 0.56 2.60
CA MET A 90 0.20 -0.60 2.38
C MET A 90 -0.21 -1.25 3.70
N MET A 91 0.71 -1.38 4.68
CA MET A 91 0.38 -1.94 5.99
C MET A 91 -0.62 -1.05 6.73
N ILE A 92 -0.48 0.28 6.67
CA ILE A 92 -1.44 1.22 7.27
C ILE A 92 -2.80 1.09 6.58
N ALA A 93 -2.85 1.11 5.24
CA ALA A 93 -4.08 0.96 4.47
C ALA A 93 -4.78 -0.39 4.74
N LEU A 94 -4.01 -1.47 4.91
CA LEU A 94 -4.50 -2.79 5.28
C LEU A 94 -5.12 -2.80 6.69
N LYS A 95 -4.44 -2.21 7.68
CA LYS A 95 -4.98 -2.08 9.04
C LYS A 95 -6.29 -1.27 9.04
N ILE A 96 -6.37 -0.17 8.29
CA ILE A 96 -7.60 0.61 8.13
C ILE A 96 -8.70 -0.22 7.46
N SER A 97 -8.37 -1.00 6.42
CA SER A 97 -9.33 -1.87 5.74
C SER A 97 -9.92 -2.91 6.67
N PHE A 98 -9.12 -3.50 7.53
CA PHE A 98 -9.55 -4.47 8.54
C PHE A 98 -10.37 -3.80 9.65
N PHE A 99 -9.90 -2.70 10.21
CA PHE A 99 -10.60 -1.93 11.25
C PHE A 99 -12.00 -1.48 10.81
N LYS A 100 -12.11 -1.02 9.56
CA LYS A 100 -13.39 -0.62 8.95
C LYS A 100 -14.23 -1.81 8.47
N LYS A 101 -13.84 -3.06 8.78
CA LYS A 101 -14.53 -4.29 8.36
C LYS A 101 -14.72 -4.41 6.84
N ILE A 102 -13.83 -3.78 6.05
CA ILE A 102 -13.84 -3.83 4.58
C ILE A 102 -13.20 -5.13 4.08
N CYS A 103 -12.19 -5.63 4.77
CA CYS A 103 -11.62 -6.95 4.53
C CYS A 103 -11.77 -7.85 5.75
N THR A 104 -11.69 -9.17 5.52
CA THR A 104 -11.78 -10.18 6.57
C THR A 104 -10.46 -10.32 7.32
N GLN A 105 -10.53 -10.88 8.54
CA GLN A 105 -9.35 -11.25 9.33
C GLN A 105 -8.39 -12.15 8.56
N LYS A 106 -8.92 -13.11 7.78
CA LYS A 106 -8.11 -13.98 6.95
C LYS A 106 -7.27 -13.22 5.92
N VAL A 107 -7.86 -12.24 5.23
CA VAL A 107 -7.14 -11.39 4.27
C VAL A 107 -6.05 -10.60 4.96
N PHE A 108 -6.35 -10.01 6.13
CA PHE A 108 -5.37 -9.29 6.92
C PHE A 108 -4.19 -10.20 7.33
N GLN A 109 -4.48 -11.39 7.86
CA GLN A 109 -3.47 -12.36 8.29
C GLN A 109 -2.61 -12.83 7.13
N ASP A 110 -3.22 -13.23 6.01
CA ASP A 110 -2.50 -13.72 4.82
C ASP A 110 -1.44 -12.72 4.32
N ILE A 111 -1.76 -11.42 4.35
CA ILE A 111 -0.81 -10.38 3.93
C ILE A 111 0.22 -10.10 5.03
N ASN A 112 -0.22 -9.99 6.28
CA ASN A 112 0.66 -9.75 7.42
C ASN A 112 1.72 -10.86 7.58
N ASP A 113 1.36 -12.10 7.25
CA ASP A 113 2.28 -13.24 7.27
C ASP A 113 3.44 -13.10 6.27
N ILE A 114 3.17 -12.57 5.06
CA ILE A 114 4.26 -12.29 4.10
C ILE A 114 5.22 -11.25 4.70
N TYR A 115 4.69 -10.20 5.31
CA TYR A 115 5.51 -9.16 5.95
C TYR A 115 6.37 -9.73 7.08
N LYS A 116 5.78 -10.54 7.96
CA LYS A 116 6.47 -11.12 9.12
C LYS A 116 7.53 -12.14 8.70
N ARG A 117 7.15 -13.13 7.85
CA ARG A 117 8.05 -14.22 7.42
C ARG A 117 9.28 -13.71 6.67
N ASN A 118 9.16 -12.59 5.97
CA ASN A 118 10.24 -12.04 5.17
C ASN A 118 10.85 -10.77 5.77
N ASN A 119 10.50 -10.41 7.00
CA ASN A 119 11.00 -9.23 7.71
C ASN A 119 10.90 -7.92 6.89
N LEU A 120 9.85 -7.78 6.05
CA LEU A 120 9.77 -6.70 5.06
C LEU A 120 9.76 -5.29 5.66
N ILE A 121 9.32 -5.15 6.93
CA ILE A 121 9.23 -3.87 7.63
C ILE A 121 9.98 -3.87 8.98
N LYS A 122 10.87 -4.84 9.21
CA LYS A 122 11.61 -4.94 10.48
C LYS A 122 12.40 -3.64 10.78
N ASN A 123 13.12 -3.14 9.80
CA ASN A 123 13.92 -1.92 9.91
C ASN A 123 13.09 -0.63 9.72
N LEU A 124 11.79 -0.75 9.46
CA LEU A 124 10.86 0.35 9.19
C LEU A 124 9.88 0.58 10.35
N SER A 125 10.08 -0.11 11.49
CA SER A 125 9.18 -0.01 12.65
C SER A 125 8.99 1.42 13.14
N ASN A 126 10.05 2.25 13.07
CA ASN A 126 10.02 3.66 13.45
C ASN A 126 9.00 4.47 12.63
N PHE A 127 8.75 4.10 11.37
CA PHE A 127 7.77 4.75 10.49
C PHE A 127 6.35 4.27 10.73
N LEU A 128 6.17 3.16 11.47
CA LEU A 128 4.88 2.57 11.82
C LEU A 128 4.41 2.97 13.22
N THR A 129 5.07 3.90 13.89
CA THR A 129 4.60 4.40 15.18
C THR A 129 3.41 5.35 15.00
N LYS A 130 2.49 5.35 15.96
CA LYS A 130 1.35 6.28 16.00
C LYS A 130 1.79 7.72 15.74
N LYS A 131 2.85 8.18 16.44
CA LYS A 131 3.40 9.54 16.33
C LYS A 131 3.85 9.86 14.91
N GLU A 132 4.61 8.95 14.29
CA GLU A 132 5.15 9.16 12.94
C GLU A 132 4.05 9.22 11.89
N ILE A 133 3.07 8.33 11.96
CA ILE A 133 1.94 8.30 11.04
C ILE A 133 1.09 9.56 11.20
N LYS A 134 0.75 9.96 12.43
CA LYS A 134 -0.03 11.20 12.69
C LYS A 134 0.68 12.44 12.18
N ASN A 135 2.01 12.53 12.37
CA ASN A 135 2.81 13.65 11.88
C ASN A 135 2.91 13.71 10.35
N SER A 136 2.76 12.57 9.65
CA SER A 136 2.76 12.54 8.19
C SER A 136 1.42 12.97 7.59
N ILE A 137 0.29 12.83 8.29
CA ILE A 137 -1.05 13.12 7.76
C ILE A 137 -1.19 14.54 7.20
N LYS A 138 -0.55 15.54 7.81
CA LYS A 138 -0.57 16.93 7.32
C LYS A 138 -0.01 17.08 5.90
N PHE A 139 0.85 16.16 5.46
CA PHE A 139 1.41 16.18 4.11
C PHE A 139 0.52 15.49 3.06
N MET A 140 -0.59 14.86 3.48
CA MET A 140 -1.55 14.24 2.54
C MET A 140 -2.42 15.27 1.82
N ALA A 141 -2.63 16.45 2.40
CA ALA A 141 -3.47 17.52 1.84
C ALA A 141 -2.83 18.23 0.64
N ASN A 142 -1.51 18.13 0.48
CA ASN A 142 -0.77 18.79 -0.61
C ASN A 142 -0.86 18.06 -1.96
N ASP A 143 -1.59 16.96 -2.05
CA ASP A 143 -1.86 16.30 -3.33
C ASP A 143 -2.91 17.14 -4.08
N LYS A 144 -2.44 17.95 -5.06
CA LYS A 144 -3.19 18.94 -5.87
C LYS A 144 -4.44 18.42 -6.59
N LYS A 145 -4.80 17.13 -6.41
CA LYS A 145 -5.96 16.49 -7.01
C LYS A 145 -7.24 16.59 -6.15
N ASN A 146 -7.17 17.12 -4.95
CA ASN A 146 -8.33 17.22 -4.05
C ASN A 146 -8.84 18.67 -3.97
N ASN A 147 -9.87 19.00 -4.76
CA ASN A 147 -10.67 20.22 -4.56
C ASN A 147 -11.51 20.16 -3.26
N ASP A 148 -11.62 18.99 -2.65
CA ASP A 148 -12.19 18.76 -1.32
C ASP A 148 -11.07 18.51 -0.33
N GLU A 149 -11.12 19.08 0.88
CA GLU A 149 -10.19 18.86 2.01
C GLU A 149 -10.15 17.39 2.48
N ARG A 150 -10.79 16.46 1.74
CA ARG A 150 -10.91 15.05 2.08
C ARG A 150 -9.91 14.19 1.31
N ILE A 151 -9.19 13.39 2.07
CA ILE A 151 -8.16 12.47 1.58
C ILE A 151 -8.83 11.19 1.08
N SER A 152 -8.61 10.86 -0.19
CA SER A 152 -9.09 9.61 -0.78
C SER A 152 -8.11 8.47 -0.48
N LEU A 153 -8.63 7.36 0.05
CA LEU A 153 -7.87 6.14 0.31
C LEU A 153 -8.38 5.00 -0.57
N ILE A 154 -7.45 4.30 -1.21
CA ILE A 154 -7.72 2.97 -1.78
C ILE A 154 -7.60 1.96 -0.64
N LEU A 155 -8.69 1.22 -0.36
CA LEU A 155 -8.74 0.22 0.69
C LEU A 155 -8.94 -1.18 0.09
N LEU A 156 -8.47 -2.21 0.79
CA LEU A 156 -8.51 -3.58 0.30
C LEU A 156 -9.81 -4.27 0.74
N LYS A 157 -10.54 -4.87 -0.22
CA LYS A 157 -11.70 -5.74 0.05
C LYS A 157 -11.29 -7.19 0.25
N LYS A 158 -10.50 -7.70 -0.69
CA LYS A 158 -9.89 -9.03 -0.65
C LYS A 158 -8.67 -9.05 -1.57
N ILE A 159 -7.82 -10.06 -1.45
CA ILE A 159 -6.69 -10.22 -2.35
C ILE A 159 -7.21 -10.31 -3.80
N GLY A 160 -6.69 -9.45 -4.66
CA GLY A 160 -7.13 -9.26 -6.04
C GLY A 160 -8.26 -8.25 -6.23
N LYS A 161 -8.80 -7.62 -5.16
CA LYS A 161 -9.89 -6.64 -5.27
C LYS A 161 -9.80 -5.55 -4.21
N THR A 162 -9.69 -4.30 -4.65
CA THR A 162 -9.73 -3.10 -3.80
C THR A 162 -11.13 -2.48 -3.77
N SER A 163 -11.27 -1.39 -3.00
CA SER A 163 -12.35 -0.43 -3.18
C SER A 163 -12.21 0.29 -4.53
N GLU A 164 -13.31 0.84 -5.00
CA GLU A 164 -13.30 1.77 -6.12
C GLU A 164 -12.59 3.07 -5.72
N PRO A 165 -11.86 3.72 -6.63
CA PRO A 165 -11.28 5.03 -6.40
C PRO A 165 -12.36 6.05 -5.98
N GLY A 166 -12.03 6.91 -5.02
CA GLY A 166 -12.92 7.94 -4.50
C GLY A 166 -14.04 7.46 -3.56
N LYS A 167 -14.21 6.13 -3.37
CA LYS A 167 -15.26 5.58 -2.50
C LYS A 167 -15.04 5.92 -1.03
N PHE A 168 -13.81 5.93 -0.56
CA PHE A 168 -13.45 6.21 0.82
C PHE A 168 -12.67 7.52 0.90
N LYS A 169 -13.36 8.56 1.34
CA LYS A 169 -12.78 9.88 1.55
C LYS A 169 -12.88 10.23 3.04
N PHE A 170 -11.80 10.71 3.62
CA PHE A 170 -11.69 11.01 5.05
C PHE A 170 -11.14 12.41 5.27
N ALA A 171 -11.65 13.13 6.25
CA ALA A 171 -10.98 14.30 6.77
C ALA A 171 -9.69 13.90 7.49
N GLN A 172 -8.72 14.80 7.59
CA GLN A 172 -7.46 14.53 8.32
C GLN A 172 -7.72 14.12 9.78
N THR A 173 -8.70 14.74 10.43
CA THR A 173 -9.12 14.42 11.80
C THR A 173 -9.68 13.00 11.91
N GLU A 174 -10.46 12.55 10.95
CA GLU A 174 -10.97 11.19 10.89
C GLU A 174 -9.83 10.16 10.76
N ILE A 175 -8.83 10.44 9.90
CA ILE A 175 -7.66 9.57 9.76
C ILE A 175 -6.87 9.53 11.08
N LYS A 176 -6.64 10.69 11.73
CA LYS A 176 -5.95 10.74 13.03
C LYS A 176 -6.66 9.89 14.08
N ASN A 177 -7.99 10.00 14.18
CA ASN A 177 -8.80 9.20 15.11
C ASN A 177 -8.75 7.69 14.82
N ILE A 178 -8.71 7.30 13.53
CA ILE A 178 -8.52 5.90 13.14
C ILE A 178 -7.13 5.41 13.57
N ILE A 179 -6.09 6.20 13.34
CA ILE A 179 -4.71 5.85 13.74
C ILE A 179 -4.60 5.72 15.25
N ASP A 180 -5.27 6.57 16.03
CA ASP A 180 -5.28 6.48 17.50
C ASP A 180 -5.86 5.14 18.01
N ARG A 181 -6.76 4.51 17.25
CA ARG A 181 -7.38 3.22 17.60
C ARG A 181 -6.61 2.01 17.05
N LEU A 182 -5.72 2.21 16.07
CA LEU A 182 -4.99 1.13 15.39
C LEU A 182 -3.58 0.91 15.94
N PHE A 183 -3.02 1.91 16.58
CA PHE A 183 -1.67 1.97 17.12
C PHE A 183 -1.67 2.52 18.55
#